data_2c8bbb8bb8904c91ba2a75968fbb2900
#
_entry.id   2c8bbb8bb8904c91ba2a75968fbb2900
#
_cell.length_a   1.000
_cell.length_b   1.000
_cell.length_c   1.000
_cell.angle_alpha   90.00
_cell.angle_beta   90.00
_cell.angle_gamma   90.00
#
_symmetry.space_group_name_H-M   'P 1'
#
loop_
_entity.id
_entity.type
_entity.pdbx_description
1 polymer ?
#
loop_
_entity_poly.entity_id
_entity_poly.type
_entity_poly.pdbx_seq_one_letter_code
_entity_poly.pdbx_strand_id
1 'polypeptide(L)'
;HPRVELITTDGFLYPNAVLEERGLMNRKGFPESYDTKRLLQFVRDVKAGMPEVAAPVYSHVIYDVMPNQEEIVRQPDILIIEGLNVLQVGSATNDFVSDYFDFSIYIDAVETDIENWFIERFQTLRKTIFQDPDSFFKHFADFTEEQAIALAHEIWAGINGKNLKENIEPTRSRASLVLHKGADHKVNAVHLRKL
;
A
#
# COMPACT_ATOMS: atom_id res chain seq x y z
N HIS A 1 8.74 -26.52 -7.42
CA HIS A 1 8.75 -25.22 -6.70
C HIS A 1 7.32 -24.74 -6.60
N PRO A 2 6.89 -24.16 -5.46
CA PRO A 2 5.57 -23.60 -5.32
C PRO A 2 5.39 -22.41 -6.29
N ARG A 3 4.18 -22.24 -6.80
CA ARG A 3 3.80 -21.04 -7.56
C ARG A 3 3.48 -19.95 -6.55
N VAL A 4 4.21 -18.85 -6.64
CA VAL A 4 4.04 -17.69 -5.76
C VAL A 4 3.58 -16.52 -6.61
N GLU A 5 2.48 -15.89 -6.22
CA GLU A 5 1.96 -14.68 -6.85
C GLU A 5 1.92 -13.56 -5.82
N LEU A 6 2.04 -12.31 -6.29
CA LEU A 6 2.01 -11.10 -5.45
C LEU A 6 0.96 -10.15 -6.02
N ILE A 7 0.04 -9.73 -5.17
CA ILE A 7 -0.94 -8.68 -5.49
C ILE A 7 -0.77 -7.51 -4.53
N THR A 8 -0.71 -6.30 -5.08
CA THR A 8 -0.70 -5.07 -4.28
C THR A 8 -2.13 -4.57 -4.08
N THR A 9 -2.42 -4.02 -2.90
CA THR A 9 -3.75 -3.47 -2.63
C THR A 9 -4.00 -2.13 -3.31
N ASP A 10 -2.99 -1.50 -3.90
CA ASP A 10 -3.14 -0.24 -4.61
C ASP A 10 -4.12 -0.34 -5.79
N GLY A 11 -4.23 -1.52 -6.42
CA GLY A 11 -5.24 -1.79 -7.44
C GLY A 11 -6.68 -1.67 -6.94
N PHE A 12 -6.90 -1.80 -5.64
CA PHE A 12 -8.20 -1.68 -5.00
C PHE A 12 -8.49 -0.27 -4.45
N LEU A 13 -7.66 0.73 -4.74
CA LEU A 13 -8.00 2.14 -4.53
C LEU A 13 -9.20 2.51 -5.41
N TYR A 14 -10.00 3.45 -4.95
CA TYR A 14 -10.96 4.09 -5.85
C TYR A 14 -10.19 4.89 -6.92
N PRO A 15 -10.68 4.93 -8.19
CA PRO A 15 -10.10 5.78 -9.22
C PRO A 15 -10.04 7.26 -8.79
N ASN A 16 -9.04 8.00 -9.28
CA ASN A 16 -8.85 9.42 -8.94
C ASN A 16 -10.12 10.25 -9.14
N ALA A 17 -10.87 10.03 -10.22
CA ALA A 17 -12.13 10.73 -10.47
C ALA A 17 -13.14 10.54 -9.34
N VAL A 18 -13.22 9.34 -8.75
CA VAL A 18 -14.09 9.06 -7.60
C VAL A 18 -13.55 9.70 -6.32
N LEU A 19 -12.22 9.67 -6.13
CA LEU A 19 -11.58 10.32 -4.98
C LEU A 19 -11.74 11.84 -5.02
N GLU A 20 -11.65 12.46 -6.19
CA GLU A 20 -11.89 13.89 -6.41
C GLU A 20 -13.33 14.26 -6.08
N GLU A 21 -14.30 13.51 -6.64
CA GLU A 21 -15.74 13.73 -6.35
C GLU A 21 -16.04 13.63 -4.84
N ARG A 22 -15.35 12.74 -4.12
CA ARG A 22 -15.51 12.55 -2.67
C ARG A 22 -14.65 13.50 -1.83
N GLY A 23 -13.78 14.32 -2.42
CA GLY A 23 -12.83 15.17 -1.70
C GLY A 23 -11.74 14.40 -0.96
N LEU A 24 -11.39 13.19 -1.44
CA LEU A 24 -10.47 12.25 -0.78
C LEU A 24 -9.07 12.17 -1.41
N MET A 25 -8.73 13.01 -2.40
CA MET A 25 -7.41 12.96 -3.05
C MET A 25 -6.25 13.11 -2.06
N ASN A 26 -6.37 14.01 -1.07
CA ASN A 26 -5.36 14.19 -0.02
C ASN A 26 -5.39 13.09 1.06
N ARG A 27 -6.28 12.12 0.90
CA ARG A 27 -6.40 10.95 1.76
C ARG A 27 -6.24 9.63 0.99
N LYS A 28 -5.63 9.71 -0.19
CA LYS A 28 -5.30 8.52 -0.97
C LYS A 28 -4.25 7.69 -0.21
N GLY A 29 -4.53 6.39 -0.05
CA GLY A 29 -3.78 5.49 0.83
C GLY A 29 -4.34 5.35 2.25
N PHE A 30 -5.31 6.20 2.65
CA PHE A 30 -6.08 6.01 3.89
C PHE A 30 -7.18 4.95 3.68
N PRO A 31 -7.69 4.33 4.76
CA PRO A 31 -8.67 3.24 4.64
C PRO A 31 -9.89 3.58 3.78
N GLU A 32 -10.41 4.80 3.86
CA GLU A 32 -11.58 5.25 3.12
C GLU A 32 -11.35 5.46 1.62
N SER A 33 -10.10 5.47 1.17
CA SER A 33 -9.75 5.58 -0.25
C SER A 33 -9.79 4.25 -1.00
N TYR A 34 -9.99 3.14 -0.30
CA TYR A 34 -10.02 1.80 -0.88
C TYR A 34 -11.44 1.26 -1.07
N ASP A 35 -11.66 0.54 -2.16
CA ASP A 35 -12.82 -0.34 -2.32
C ASP A 35 -12.59 -1.65 -1.56
N THR A 36 -12.75 -1.57 -0.24
CA THR A 36 -12.57 -2.71 0.67
C THR A 36 -13.53 -3.86 0.39
N LYS A 37 -14.71 -3.57 -0.19
CA LYS A 37 -15.66 -4.62 -0.58
C LYS A 37 -15.10 -5.45 -1.73
N ARG A 38 -14.54 -4.80 -2.75
CA ARG A 38 -13.91 -5.47 -3.89
C ARG A 38 -12.68 -6.26 -3.44
N LEU A 39 -11.83 -5.70 -2.58
CA LEU A 39 -10.68 -6.42 -2.02
C LEU A 39 -11.12 -7.64 -1.21
N LEU A 40 -12.12 -7.51 -0.35
CA LEU A 40 -12.65 -8.61 0.45
C LEU A 40 -13.24 -9.72 -0.45
N GLN A 41 -13.98 -9.35 -1.50
CA GLN A 41 -14.52 -10.31 -2.47
C GLN A 41 -13.39 -11.05 -3.19
N PHE A 42 -12.36 -10.33 -3.66
CA PHE A 42 -11.17 -10.93 -4.27
C PHE A 42 -10.53 -12.00 -3.38
N VAL A 43 -10.28 -11.67 -2.10
CA VAL A 43 -9.67 -12.62 -1.16
C VAL A 43 -10.56 -13.82 -0.89
N ARG A 44 -11.88 -13.64 -0.77
CA ARG A 44 -12.85 -14.71 -0.63
C ARG A 44 -12.83 -15.66 -1.81
N ASP A 45 -12.83 -15.14 -3.03
CA ASP A 45 -12.85 -15.93 -4.26
C ASP A 45 -11.57 -16.76 -4.40
N VAL A 46 -10.39 -16.17 -4.07
CA VAL A 46 -9.13 -16.91 -4.01
C VAL A 46 -9.19 -18.03 -2.97
N LYS A 47 -9.66 -17.74 -1.74
CA LYS A 47 -9.78 -18.74 -0.66
C LYS A 47 -10.80 -19.82 -0.97
N ALA A 48 -11.83 -19.51 -1.75
CA ALA A 48 -12.80 -20.49 -2.24
C ALA A 48 -12.24 -21.41 -3.35
N GLY A 49 -10.99 -21.14 -3.80
CA GLY A 49 -10.32 -21.96 -4.83
C GLY A 49 -10.86 -21.72 -6.24
N MET A 50 -11.40 -20.52 -6.52
CA MET A 50 -11.83 -20.19 -7.89
C MET A 50 -10.66 -20.34 -8.87
N PRO A 51 -10.87 -20.89 -10.07
CA PRO A 51 -9.81 -21.15 -11.04
C PRO A 51 -9.04 -19.90 -11.46
N GLU A 52 -9.76 -18.79 -11.62
CA GLU A 52 -9.24 -17.49 -12.02
C GLU A 52 -9.93 -16.39 -11.21
N VAL A 53 -9.16 -15.50 -10.64
CA VAL A 53 -9.68 -14.33 -9.89
C VAL A 53 -8.95 -13.09 -10.38
N ALA A 54 -9.70 -12.07 -10.80
CA ALA A 54 -9.16 -10.83 -11.34
C ALA A 54 -8.85 -9.83 -10.23
N ALA A 55 -7.65 -9.26 -10.24
CA ALA A 55 -7.24 -8.13 -9.42
C ALA A 55 -7.03 -6.89 -10.29
N PRO A 56 -7.51 -5.70 -9.89
CA PRO A 56 -7.27 -4.47 -10.65
C PRO A 56 -5.79 -4.09 -10.62
N VAL A 57 -5.32 -3.45 -11.69
CA VAL A 57 -3.93 -2.98 -11.80
C VAL A 57 -3.85 -1.49 -11.46
N TYR A 58 -2.81 -1.11 -10.71
CA TYR A 58 -2.48 0.27 -10.41
C TYR A 58 -1.22 0.72 -11.15
N SER A 59 -1.21 1.94 -11.66
CA SER A 59 -0.02 2.54 -12.27
C SER A 59 0.51 3.69 -11.42
N HIS A 60 1.76 3.54 -10.96
CA HIS A 60 2.47 4.61 -10.25
C HIS A 60 2.85 5.78 -11.18
N VAL A 61 2.90 5.59 -12.50
CA VAL A 61 3.19 6.66 -13.46
C VAL A 61 2.01 7.62 -13.53
N ILE A 62 0.82 7.11 -13.83
CA ILE A 62 -0.39 7.94 -13.90
C ILE A 62 -1.02 8.17 -12.53
N TYR A 63 -0.48 7.53 -11.48
CA TYR A 63 -0.99 7.61 -10.09
C TYR A 63 -2.47 7.25 -9.97
N ASP A 64 -2.91 6.21 -10.72
CA ASP A 64 -4.31 5.79 -10.75
C ASP A 64 -4.49 4.30 -11.03
N VAL A 65 -5.68 3.79 -10.74
CA VAL A 65 -6.11 2.46 -11.14
C VAL A 65 -6.31 2.43 -12.66
N MET A 66 -5.71 1.44 -13.31
CA MET A 66 -5.77 1.31 -14.76
C MET A 66 -7.16 0.86 -15.22
N PRO A 67 -7.88 1.65 -16.04
CA PRO A 67 -9.18 1.24 -16.52
C PRO A 67 -9.05 0.00 -17.42
N ASN A 68 -9.90 -1.00 -17.15
CA ASN A 68 -9.96 -2.26 -17.94
C ASN A 68 -8.66 -3.08 -17.98
N GLN A 69 -7.76 -2.88 -17.02
CA GLN A 69 -6.59 -3.74 -16.84
C GLN A 69 -6.72 -4.52 -15.54
N GLU A 70 -6.52 -5.82 -15.65
CA GLU A 70 -6.61 -6.75 -14.53
C GLU A 70 -5.48 -7.77 -14.60
N GLU A 71 -4.96 -8.12 -13.44
CA GLU A 71 -4.07 -9.24 -13.26
C GLU A 71 -4.89 -10.45 -12.83
N ILE A 72 -4.66 -11.60 -13.48
CA ILE A 72 -5.43 -12.81 -13.21
C ILE A 72 -4.63 -13.76 -12.33
N VAL A 73 -5.10 -13.94 -11.13
CA VAL A 73 -4.59 -14.92 -10.17
C VAL A 73 -5.16 -16.30 -10.48
N ARG A 74 -4.27 -17.31 -10.64
CA ARG A 74 -4.64 -18.67 -11.08
C ARG A 74 -4.22 -19.72 -10.07
N GLN A 75 -4.94 -19.82 -8.96
CA GLN A 75 -4.73 -20.84 -7.91
C GLN A 75 -3.25 -20.99 -7.53
N PRO A 76 -2.55 -19.94 -7.05
CA PRO A 76 -1.18 -20.04 -6.58
C PRO A 76 -1.11 -20.95 -5.34
N ASP A 77 0.05 -21.58 -5.12
CA ASP A 77 0.34 -22.29 -3.88
C ASP A 77 0.51 -21.31 -2.71
N ILE A 78 1.05 -20.11 -3.02
CA ILE A 78 1.21 -19.00 -2.08
C ILE A 78 0.78 -17.71 -2.79
N LEU A 79 -0.18 -17.00 -2.20
CA LEU A 79 -0.51 -15.64 -2.61
C LEU A 79 -0.03 -14.66 -1.54
N ILE A 80 0.82 -13.72 -1.94
CA ILE A 80 1.23 -12.59 -1.10
C ILE A 80 0.35 -11.40 -1.45
N ILE A 81 -0.33 -10.84 -0.45
CA ILE A 81 -1.10 -9.59 -0.60
C ILE A 81 -0.36 -8.51 0.17
N GLU A 82 0.13 -7.50 -0.54
CA GLU A 82 0.92 -6.40 0.02
C GLU A 82 0.08 -5.12 0.02
N GLY A 83 0.16 -4.36 1.11
CA GLY A 83 -0.45 -3.04 1.19
C GLY A 83 -0.59 -2.52 2.62
N LEU A 84 -0.80 -1.21 2.72
CA LEU A 84 -0.86 -0.49 3.99
C LEU A 84 -2.10 -0.85 4.82
N ASN A 85 -3.15 -1.35 4.19
CA ASN A 85 -4.47 -1.56 4.77
C ASN A 85 -4.84 -3.03 4.99
N VAL A 86 -3.94 -3.99 4.71
CA VAL A 86 -4.26 -5.43 4.77
C VAL A 86 -4.64 -5.93 6.16
N LEU A 87 -4.20 -5.26 7.23
CA LEU A 87 -4.51 -5.59 8.62
C LEU A 87 -5.58 -4.68 9.23
N GLN A 88 -6.18 -3.79 8.44
CA GLN A 88 -7.22 -2.87 8.91
C GLN A 88 -8.46 -3.62 9.40
N VAL A 89 -9.09 -3.04 10.43
CA VAL A 89 -10.41 -3.44 10.90
C VAL A 89 -11.36 -2.28 10.67
N GLY A 90 -12.45 -2.53 9.96
CA GLY A 90 -13.47 -1.52 9.69
C GLY A 90 -14.59 -1.55 10.72
N SER A 91 -15.29 -0.44 10.87
CA SER A 91 -16.49 -0.36 11.71
C SER A 91 -17.76 -0.83 11.00
N ALA A 92 -17.72 -1.05 9.69
CA ALA A 92 -18.92 -1.25 8.86
C ALA A 92 -19.23 -2.71 8.51
N THR A 93 -18.32 -3.64 8.72
CA THR A 93 -18.51 -5.07 8.43
C THR A 93 -17.92 -5.92 9.56
N ASN A 94 -18.51 -7.09 9.80
CA ASN A 94 -17.96 -8.06 10.76
C ASN A 94 -16.79 -8.86 10.18
N ASP A 95 -16.49 -8.72 8.88
CA ASP A 95 -15.46 -9.46 8.16
C ASP A 95 -14.36 -8.51 7.71
N PHE A 96 -13.13 -8.88 7.98
CA PHE A 96 -11.93 -8.13 7.59
C PHE A 96 -11.09 -8.95 6.61
N VAL A 97 -10.34 -8.26 5.73
CA VAL A 97 -9.46 -8.92 4.78
C VAL A 97 -8.46 -9.85 5.49
N SER A 98 -7.94 -9.42 6.64
CA SER A 98 -7.01 -10.18 7.47
C SER A 98 -7.56 -11.48 8.05
N ASP A 99 -8.89 -11.65 8.11
CA ASP A 99 -9.51 -12.89 8.63
C ASP A 99 -9.35 -14.08 7.67
N TYR A 100 -9.01 -13.77 6.41
CA TYR A 100 -8.78 -14.78 5.36
C TYR A 100 -7.31 -15.15 5.19
N PHE A 101 -6.39 -14.52 5.92
CA PHE A 101 -4.96 -14.80 5.83
C PHE A 101 -4.57 -15.99 6.70
N ASP A 102 -3.74 -16.87 6.15
CA ASP A 102 -3.12 -17.95 6.91
C ASP A 102 -1.97 -17.43 7.77
N PHE A 103 -1.31 -16.37 7.30
CA PHE A 103 -0.19 -15.73 7.98
C PHE A 103 -0.10 -14.26 7.60
N SER A 104 0.34 -13.43 8.54
CA SER A 104 0.49 -11.99 8.29
C SER A 104 1.79 -11.45 8.85
N ILE A 105 2.40 -10.53 8.11
CA ILE A 105 3.68 -9.90 8.45
C ILE A 105 3.47 -8.38 8.52
N TYR A 106 3.92 -7.78 9.59
CA TYR A 106 4.01 -6.33 9.73
C TYR A 106 5.49 -5.92 9.66
N ILE A 107 5.81 -4.99 8.76
CA ILE A 107 7.13 -4.38 8.67
C ILE A 107 7.13 -3.15 9.58
N ASP A 108 7.87 -3.24 10.67
CA ASP A 108 8.01 -2.19 11.67
C ASP A 108 9.33 -1.44 11.48
N ALA A 109 9.35 -0.14 11.73
CA ALA A 109 10.56 0.65 11.74
C ALA A 109 10.38 1.91 12.60
N VAL A 110 11.47 2.56 12.97
CA VAL A 110 11.43 3.85 13.66
C VAL A 110 10.86 4.91 12.70
N GLU A 111 9.91 5.73 13.18
CA GLU A 111 9.21 6.72 12.36
C GLU A 111 10.17 7.64 11.58
N THR A 112 11.24 8.10 12.23
CA THR A 112 12.25 8.97 11.59
C THR A 112 12.98 8.26 10.44
N ASP A 113 13.19 6.94 10.53
CA ASP A 113 13.79 6.18 9.44
C ASP A 113 12.82 6.07 8.25
N ILE A 114 11.52 5.83 8.53
CA ILE A 114 10.48 5.77 7.49
C ILE A 114 10.37 7.12 6.77
N GLU A 115 10.38 8.24 7.52
CA GLU A 115 10.36 9.58 6.94
C GLU A 115 11.58 9.82 6.04
N ASN A 116 12.79 9.49 6.50
CA ASN A 116 14.01 9.63 5.72
C ASN A 116 13.94 8.81 4.42
N TRP A 117 13.51 7.54 4.50
CA TRP A 117 13.33 6.71 3.31
C TRP A 117 12.29 7.27 2.33
N PHE A 118 11.21 7.87 2.85
CA PHE A 118 10.21 8.53 2.01
C PHE A 118 10.83 9.71 1.26
N ILE A 119 11.61 10.56 1.94
CA ILE A 119 12.28 11.71 1.33
C ILE A 119 13.29 11.25 0.28
N GLU A 120 14.13 10.25 0.58
CA GLU A 120 15.09 9.68 -0.36
C GLU A 120 14.41 9.08 -1.59
N ARG A 121 13.30 8.36 -1.38
CA ARG A 121 12.49 7.82 -2.46
C ARG A 121 11.90 8.94 -3.32
N PHE A 122 11.36 9.99 -2.70
CA PHE A 122 10.81 11.15 -3.43
C PHE A 122 11.88 11.81 -4.31
N GLN A 123 13.10 12.00 -3.79
CA GLN A 123 14.23 12.52 -4.55
C GLN A 123 14.62 11.60 -5.73
N THR A 124 14.59 10.30 -5.51
CA THR A 124 14.85 9.33 -6.58
C THR A 124 13.78 9.38 -7.66
N LEU A 125 12.51 9.40 -7.27
CA LEU A 125 11.37 9.48 -8.20
C LEU A 125 11.40 10.78 -9.00
N ARG A 126 11.77 11.92 -8.38
CA ARG A 126 11.95 13.20 -9.07
C ARG A 126 12.96 13.10 -10.22
N LYS A 127 14.04 12.36 -10.01
CA LYS A 127 15.12 12.18 -11.01
C LYS A 127 14.79 11.09 -12.06
N THR A 128 13.73 10.32 -11.86
CA THR A 128 13.38 9.16 -12.70
C THR A 128 11.93 9.22 -13.19
N ILE A 129 11.00 8.63 -12.48
CA ILE A 129 9.58 8.47 -12.90
C ILE A 129 8.89 9.83 -13.14
N PHE A 130 9.20 10.87 -12.35
CA PHE A 130 8.59 12.19 -12.54
C PHE A 130 9.08 12.88 -13.83
N GLN A 131 10.18 12.41 -14.44
CA GLN A 131 10.65 12.89 -15.74
C GLN A 131 9.81 12.33 -16.91
N ASP A 132 9.04 11.28 -16.70
CA ASP A 132 8.18 10.70 -17.72
C ASP A 132 7.12 11.73 -18.16
N PRO A 133 6.91 11.95 -19.47
CA PRO A 133 5.89 12.86 -19.99
C PRO A 133 4.48 12.57 -19.47
N ASP A 134 4.17 11.30 -19.22
CA ASP A 134 2.86 10.83 -18.78
C ASP A 134 2.74 10.76 -17.24
N SER A 135 3.81 11.16 -16.51
CA SER A 135 3.80 11.12 -15.05
C SER A 135 2.81 12.15 -14.47
N PHE A 136 1.94 11.67 -13.58
CA PHE A 136 1.05 12.51 -12.77
C PHE A 136 1.84 13.59 -11.99
N PHE A 137 3.04 13.24 -11.53
CA PHE A 137 3.92 14.09 -10.73
C PHE A 137 4.95 14.85 -11.56
N LYS A 138 4.80 14.92 -12.89
CA LYS A 138 5.74 15.61 -13.79
C LYS A 138 6.06 17.03 -13.37
N HIS A 139 5.10 17.75 -12.82
CA HIS A 139 5.28 19.13 -12.35
C HIS A 139 6.29 19.28 -11.19
N PHE A 140 6.66 18.18 -10.52
CA PHE A 140 7.74 18.19 -9.51
C PHE A 140 9.11 17.85 -10.09
N ALA A 141 9.20 17.47 -11.37
CA ALA A 141 10.46 17.10 -12.03
C ALA A 141 11.48 18.26 -12.01
N ASP A 142 10.99 19.50 -12.16
CA ASP A 142 11.82 20.69 -12.24
C ASP A 142 12.14 21.33 -10.87
N PHE A 143 11.66 20.73 -9.77
CA PHE A 143 11.96 21.25 -8.43
C PHE A 143 13.46 21.14 -8.13
N THR A 144 14.00 22.14 -7.41
CA THR A 144 15.33 22.01 -6.82
C THR A 144 15.33 20.92 -5.74
N GLU A 145 16.50 20.51 -5.30
CA GLU A 145 16.60 19.51 -4.24
C GLU A 145 15.96 20.01 -2.94
N GLU A 146 16.19 21.26 -2.58
CA GLU A 146 15.63 21.89 -1.39
C GLU A 146 14.09 21.97 -1.47
N GLN A 147 13.54 22.36 -2.62
CA GLN A 147 12.09 22.40 -2.84
C GLN A 147 11.45 21.02 -2.72
N ALA A 148 12.10 20.00 -3.28
CA ALA A 148 11.61 18.63 -3.24
C ALA A 148 11.67 18.04 -1.82
N ILE A 149 12.74 18.33 -1.05
CA ILE A 149 12.84 17.92 0.36
C ILE A 149 11.76 18.60 1.20
N ALA A 150 11.57 19.91 1.04
CA ALA A 150 10.55 20.67 1.78
C ALA A 150 9.14 20.09 1.50
N LEU A 151 8.81 19.86 0.22
CA LEU A 151 7.53 19.26 -0.16
C LEU A 151 7.37 17.84 0.41
N ALA A 152 8.42 17.01 0.37
CA ALA A 152 8.39 15.67 0.91
C ALA A 152 8.09 15.67 2.42
N HIS A 153 8.68 16.60 3.18
CA HIS A 153 8.36 16.79 4.61
C HIS A 153 6.90 17.22 4.82
N GLU A 154 6.37 18.12 4.00
CA GLU A 154 4.96 18.54 4.08
C GLU A 154 4.01 17.37 3.80
N ILE A 155 4.27 16.57 2.76
CA ILE A 155 3.50 15.37 2.43
C ILE A 155 3.59 14.34 3.57
N TRP A 156 4.78 14.14 4.12
CA TRP A 156 4.97 13.25 5.26
C TRP A 156 4.13 13.70 6.45
N ALA A 157 4.28 14.93 6.89
CA ALA A 157 3.60 15.47 8.07
C ALA A 157 2.07 15.50 7.90
N GLY A 158 1.58 15.87 6.70
CA GLY A 158 0.15 16.04 6.44
C GLY A 158 -0.60 14.77 6.05
N ILE A 159 0.10 13.80 5.45
CA ILE A 159 -0.52 12.62 4.83
C ILE A 159 0.09 11.33 5.38
N ASN A 160 1.32 10.99 5.01
CA ASN A 160 1.87 9.65 5.24
C ASN A 160 2.12 9.35 6.72
N GLY A 161 2.76 10.27 7.45
CA GLY A 161 2.99 10.13 8.89
C GLY A 161 1.70 10.13 9.68
N LYS A 162 0.71 10.92 9.25
CA LYS A 162 -0.63 10.90 9.83
C LYS A 162 -1.31 9.54 9.61
N ASN A 163 -1.29 9.02 8.38
CA ASN A 163 -1.85 7.71 8.07
C ASN A 163 -1.14 6.58 8.83
N LEU A 164 0.20 6.67 8.96
CA LEU A 164 0.98 5.72 9.75
C LEU A 164 0.44 5.64 11.19
N LYS A 165 0.30 6.79 11.87
CA LYS A 165 -0.12 6.85 13.27
C LYS A 165 -1.58 6.49 13.49
N GLU A 166 -2.46 6.99 12.63
CA GLU A 166 -3.91 6.83 12.80
C GLU A 166 -4.41 5.46 12.37
N ASN A 167 -3.81 4.87 11.34
CA ASN A 167 -4.38 3.70 10.67
C ASN A 167 -3.45 2.48 10.58
N ILE A 168 -2.14 2.66 10.41
CA ILE A 168 -1.23 1.55 10.14
C ILE A 168 -0.64 0.99 11.45
N GLU A 169 -0.01 1.84 12.25
CA GLU A 169 0.64 1.45 13.51
C GLU A 169 -0.31 0.73 14.48
N PRO A 170 -1.58 1.15 14.66
CA PRO A 170 -2.52 0.42 15.52
C PRO A 170 -2.77 -1.02 15.10
N THR A 171 -2.53 -1.39 13.84
CA THR A 171 -2.74 -2.75 13.34
C THR A 171 -1.57 -3.70 13.62
N ARG A 172 -0.43 -3.18 14.08
CA ARG A 172 0.81 -3.94 14.33
C ARG A 172 0.58 -5.17 15.22
N SER A 173 -0.22 -5.04 16.26
CA SER A 173 -0.52 -6.13 17.20
C SER A 173 -1.35 -7.27 16.59
N ARG A 174 -1.95 -7.07 15.41
CA ARG A 174 -2.75 -8.07 14.69
C ARG A 174 -1.89 -9.01 13.85
N ALA A 175 -0.64 -8.62 13.54
CA ALA A 175 0.25 -9.43 12.71
C ALA A 175 0.67 -10.72 13.43
N SER A 176 0.82 -11.80 12.65
CA SER A 176 1.42 -13.06 13.12
C SER A 176 2.92 -12.90 13.37
N LEU A 177 3.56 -12.04 12.58
CA LEU A 177 5.00 -11.76 12.63
C LEU A 177 5.24 -10.26 12.49
N VAL A 178 6.13 -9.71 13.32
CA VAL A 178 6.64 -8.34 13.16
C VAL A 178 8.12 -8.42 12.82
N LEU A 179 8.50 -7.84 11.68
CA LEU A 179 9.89 -7.67 11.26
C LEU A 179 10.30 -6.24 11.54
N HIS A 180 11.26 -6.03 12.43
CA HIS A 180 11.80 -4.70 12.68
C HIS A 180 12.94 -4.39 11.71
N LYS A 181 12.75 -3.36 10.91
CA LYS A 181 13.68 -2.89 9.87
C LYS A 181 14.47 -1.70 10.40
N GLY A 182 15.79 -1.80 10.36
CA GLY A 182 16.68 -0.71 10.76
C GLY A 182 16.89 0.32 9.66
N ALA A 183 17.56 1.43 10.00
CA ALA A 183 17.87 2.52 9.07
C ALA A 183 18.61 2.07 7.80
N ASP A 184 19.41 1.00 7.89
CA ASP A 184 20.15 0.37 6.77
C ASP A 184 19.29 -0.58 5.92
N HIS A 185 17.98 -0.57 6.09
CA HIS A 185 17.00 -1.44 5.46
C HIS A 185 17.09 -2.93 5.81
N LYS A 186 17.97 -3.34 6.73
CA LYS A 186 18.06 -4.73 7.15
C LYS A 186 17.10 -5.05 8.28
N VAL A 187 16.60 -6.28 8.30
CA VAL A 187 15.84 -6.80 9.44
C VAL A 187 16.80 -7.07 10.57
N ASN A 188 16.62 -6.39 11.70
CA ASN A 188 17.46 -6.53 12.89
C ASN A 188 16.74 -7.20 14.07
N ALA A 189 15.42 -7.33 14.03
CA ALA A 189 14.64 -8.08 15.00
C ALA A 189 13.41 -8.73 14.35
N VAL A 190 13.02 -9.88 14.89
CA VAL A 190 11.86 -10.66 14.47
C VAL A 190 11.05 -11.03 15.71
N HIS A 191 9.77 -10.67 15.71
CA HIS A 191 8.84 -10.99 16.78
C HIS A 191 7.71 -11.85 16.26
N LEU A 192 7.74 -13.14 16.57
CA LEU A 192 6.66 -14.08 16.26
C LEU A 192 5.63 -14.04 17.38
N ARG A 193 4.36 -13.85 17.03
CA ARG A 193 3.27 -13.94 17.97
C ARG A 193 3.07 -15.39 18.40
N LYS A 194 3.04 -15.66 19.69
CA LYS A 194 2.60 -16.95 20.21
C LYS A 194 1.08 -17.01 20.06
N LEU A 195 0.60 -18.06 19.39
CA LEU A 195 -0.80 -18.44 19.33
C LEU A 195 -1.24 -19.03 20.67
#